data_82005a7896a8e2b964cb72c45b49516a
#
_entry.id   82005a7896a8e2b964cb72c45b49516a
#
_cell.length_a   1.000
_cell.length_b   1.000
_cell.length_c   1.000
_cell.angle_alpha   90.00
_cell.angle_beta   90.00
_cell.angle_gamma   90.00
#
_symmetry.space_group_name_H-M   'P 1'
#
loop_
_entity.id
_entity.type
_entity.pdbx_description
1 polymer ?
#
loop_
_entity_poly.entity_id
_entity_poly.type
_entity_poly.pdbx_seq_one_letter_code
_entity_poly.pdbx_strand_id
1 'polypeptide(L)'
;VCSSDLGHIRDLPERDLGVDIANHFAPQYVDTARSKSVVKELKSAAKKADEIYLAPDPDREGEAIAWHLAEVLNKSTKAPFYRVTFHEITRSAIERAMQEKGEINLNLVDAQQARRVLDRIVGYQVSPLLWSRIEKGSSAGRVQSAALRLVVERERAINAFVPEEYWVFSVVFRTESGEEFTSRLFKINGKDFKVPNAEAAEQLIRAIQGGSAPAVASVTTAERKRYAQAPFTTSTLQQAANVSLHYSATNTMRYAQQLYEGMDIGEGGAVGLITYMRTDSVTIAREAQQAAAEFIRRTYGDAYVPAKFNYYKNKAAAQEAHEAIRPTDVRRTPEQMAAYLDPQQLKLYTLIWRRFVASQMTPAVVNLTTVDVGVDGSDGNGYTFRTTATVPVFPGHSKVYEDVAKRKDETQEAAVLGSLRERDPLELRKFDKEQKFTEPPPRYTEASLIKELEENGIGRPSTYATILRTIQDRNYVNREQGKLIPSELGFSVNDFLVERLPALFDIGFTAQMEKELDEIEEGKVGWTQMMEDFYSKFAPWVEDAKNSDAPPAADAEALLKLLENVTFEAPGKVGRRTYDDGKFFRSLKEKFDEDAKITAKQFQALLI
;
A
#
# COMPACT_ATOMS: atom_id res chain seq x y z
N VAL A 1 34.59 4.88 -6.14
CA VAL A 1 33.64 4.34 -7.11
C VAL A 1 32.28 4.38 -6.44
N CYS A 2 31.47 5.36 -6.79
CA CYS A 2 30.08 5.44 -6.37
C CYS A 2 29.26 4.75 -7.46
N SER A 3 28.43 3.78 -7.11
CA SER A 3 27.57 3.09 -8.07
C SER A 3 26.18 2.94 -7.44
N SER A 4 25.31 3.93 -7.68
CA SER A 4 23.89 3.89 -7.35
C SER A 4 23.14 2.78 -8.10
N ASP A 5 23.69 2.32 -9.23
CA ASP A 5 23.07 1.32 -10.13
C ASP A 5 23.43 -0.12 -9.78
N LEU A 6 24.14 -0.35 -8.66
CA LEU A 6 24.76 -1.66 -8.41
C LEU A 6 23.71 -2.73 -8.10
N GLY A 7 22.62 -2.40 -7.41
CA GLY A 7 21.64 -3.38 -6.95
C GLY A 7 22.31 -4.55 -6.20
N HIS A 8 21.64 -5.68 -6.15
CA HIS A 8 22.21 -6.90 -5.58
C HIS A 8 23.32 -7.48 -6.49
N ILE A 9 24.53 -7.56 -5.99
CA ILE A 9 25.69 -8.15 -6.71
C ILE A 9 25.67 -9.67 -6.69
N ARG A 10 25.07 -10.28 -5.68
CA ARG A 10 24.82 -11.72 -5.55
C ARG A 10 23.33 -11.96 -5.32
N ASP A 11 22.82 -13.07 -5.80
CA ASP A 11 21.46 -13.53 -5.55
C ASP A 11 21.42 -15.07 -5.56
N LEU A 12 20.26 -15.64 -5.16
CA LEU A 12 20.00 -17.06 -5.33
C LEU A 12 19.97 -17.44 -6.82
N PRO A 13 20.39 -18.66 -7.21
CA PRO A 13 20.39 -19.09 -8.62
C PRO A 13 19.00 -18.95 -9.26
N GLU A 14 18.95 -18.59 -10.55
CA GLU A 14 17.69 -18.37 -11.26
C GLU A 14 16.88 -19.66 -11.50
N ARG A 15 17.57 -20.79 -11.71
CA ARG A 15 16.92 -22.05 -12.15
C ARG A 15 16.73 -23.08 -11.05
N ASP A 16 17.42 -22.91 -9.94
CA ASP A 16 17.41 -23.84 -8.82
C ASP A 16 16.83 -23.15 -7.57
N LEU A 17 16.39 -23.92 -6.60
CA LEU A 17 15.92 -23.36 -5.32
C LEU A 17 16.99 -22.50 -4.66
N GLY A 18 18.25 -22.94 -4.70
CA GLY A 18 19.40 -22.23 -4.14
C GLY A 18 19.35 -22.08 -2.62
N VAL A 19 18.57 -22.92 -1.95
CA VAL A 19 18.42 -22.93 -0.49
C VAL A 19 18.55 -24.37 -0.01
N ASP A 20 19.49 -24.62 0.90
CA ASP A 20 19.67 -25.92 1.53
C ASP A 20 18.78 -26.04 2.78
N ILE A 21 17.58 -26.61 2.58
CA ILE A 21 16.56 -26.73 3.64
C ILE A 21 17.07 -27.62 4.77
N ALA A 22 17.81 -28.69 4.46
CA ALA A 22 18.32 -29.63 5.45
C ALA A 22 19.45 -29.04 6.33
N ASN A 23 20.14 -28.01 5.80
CA ASN A 23 21.19 -27.30 6.50
C ASN A 23 20.73 -25.90 6.92
N HIS A 24 19.72 -25.83 7.78
CA HIS A 24 19.19 -24.59 8.36
C HIS A 24 18.88 -23.50 7.33
N PHE A 25 18.34 -23.87 6.16
CA PHE A 25 17.97 -22.96 5.07
C PHE A 25 19.14 -22.17 4.48
N ALA A 26 20.36 -22.68 4.56
CA ALA A 26 21.57 -22.01 4.07
C ALA A 26 21.42 -21.56 2.61
N PRO A 27 21.50 -20.24 2.31
CA PRO A 27 21.35 -19.72 0.96
C PRO A 27 22.64 -19.94 0.15
N GLN A 28 22.49 -20.36 -1.09
CA GLN A 28 23.58 -20.57 -2.04
C GLN A 28 23.68 -19.39 -2.99
N TYR A 29 24.37 -18.32 -2.58
CA TYR A 29 24.49 -17.11 -3.39
C TYR A 29 25.45 -17.27 -4.56
N VAL A 30 25.05 -16.75 -5.73
CA VAL A 30 25.85 -16.67 -6.95
C VAL A 30 25.97 -15.22 -7.42
N ASP A 31 27.09 -14.87 -8.06
CA ASP A 31 27.27 -13.54 -8.64
C ASP A 31 26.26 -13.33 -9.77
N THR A 32 25.56 -12.20 -9.77
CA THR A 32 24.61 -11.86 -10.84
C THR A 32 25.38 -11.56 -12.15
N ALA A 33 24.77 -11.89 -13.29
CA ALA A 33 25.41 -11.66 -14.59
C ALA A 33 25.74 -10.17 -14.82
N ARG A 34 24.89 -9.27 -14.32
CA ARG A 34 25.04 -7.81 -14.47
C ARG A 34 26.18 -7.24 -13.61
N SER A 35 26.47 -7.82 -12.45
CA SER A 35 27.44 -7.29 -11.49
C SER A 35 28.89 -7.66 -11.81
N LYS A 36 29.15 -8.63 -12.68
CA LYS A 36 30.50 -9.18 -12.91
C LYS A 36 31.55 -8.13 -13.28
N SER A 37 31.23 -7.16 -14.15
CA SER A 37 32.15 -6.09 -14.55
C SER A 37 32.44 -5.16 -13.37
N VAL A 38 31.39 -4.72 -12.68
CA VAL A 38 31.50 -3.78 -11.55
C VAL A 38 32.23 -4.42 -10.38
N VAL A 39 31.93 -5.69 -10.06
CA VAL A 39 32.66 -6.46 -9.03
C VAL A 39 34.15 -6.56 -9.35
N LYS A 40 34.51 -6.74 -10.64
CA LYS A 40 35.92 -6.76 -11.06
C LYS A 40 36.60 -5.42 -10.82
N GLU A 41 35.96 -4.32 -11.15
CA GLU A 41 36.46 -2.95 -10.89
C GLU A 41 36.61 -2.68 -9.39
N LEU A 42 35.59 -3.01 -8.61
CA LEU A 42 35.61 -2.87 -7.16
C LEU A 42 36.73 -3.69 -6.51
N LYS A 43 36.95 -4.93 -6.92
CA LYS A 43 38.10 -5.76 -6.49
C LYS A 43 39.44 -5.12 -6.83
N SER A 44 39.53 -4.47 -7.99
CA SER A 44 40.77 -3.77 -8.39
C SER A 44 41.02 -2.52 -7.56
N ALA A 45 39.95 -1.75 -7.25
CA ALA A 45 40.03 -0.57 -6.39
C ALA A 45 40.33 -0.96 -4.93
N ALA A 46 39.64 -1.98 -4.39
CA ALA A 46 39.80 -2.46 -3.02
C ALA A 46 41.24 -2.90 -2.70
N LYS A 47 41.97 -3.46 -3.69
CA LYS A 47 43.39 -3.82 -3.50
C LYS A 47 44.33 -2.65 -3.20
N LYS A 48 43.90 -1.43 -3.55
CA LYS A 48 44.69 -0.20 -3.42
C LYS A 48 44.15 0.72 -2.33
N ALA A 49 43.06 0.34 -1.68
CA ALA A 49 42.40 1.14 -0.69
C ALA A 49 42.97 0.87 0.71
N ASP A 50 43.11 1.91 1.52
CA ASP A 50 43.47 1.82 2.94
C ASP A 50 42.23 1.51 3.80
N GLU A 51 41.06 2.03 3.42
CA GLU A 51 39.76 1.82 4.08
C GLU A 51 38.65 1.70 3.01
N ILE A 52 37.60 0.95 3.31
CA ILE A 52 36.44 0.76 2.43
C ILE A 52 35.18 1.17 3.17
N TYR A 53 34.44 2.12 2.61
CA TYR A 53 33.18 2.61 3.14
C TYR A 53 32.00 2.05 2.35
N LEU A 54 31.12 1.35 3.04
CA LEU A 54 29.91 0.75 2.47
C LEU A 54 28.74 1.70 2.76
N ALA A 55 28.26 2.39 1.73
CA ALA A 55 27.24 3.45 1.84
C ALA A 55 25.97 3.18 1.00
N PRO A 56 25.44 1.94 0.92
CA PRO A 56 24.09 1.71 0.39
C PRO A 56 23.03 2.35 1.27
N ASP A 57 21.76 2.32 0.77
CA ASP A 57 20.59 2.87 1.45
C ASP A 57 20.46 2.38 2.91
N PRO A 58 19.84 3.18 3.80
CA PRO A 58 19.71 2.85 5.23
C PRO A 58 18.50 1.94 5.50
N ASP A 59 18.30 0.89 4.68
CA ASP A 59 17.26 -0.12 4.87
C ASP A 59 17.87 -1.54 4.81
N ARG A 60 17.05 -2.58 5.08
CA ARG A 60 17.50 -3.98 5.07
C ARG A 60 18.06 -4.43 3.71
N GLU A 61 17.57 -3.87 2.60
CA GLU A 61 18.10 -4.18 1.26
C GLU A 61 19.50 -3.59 1.07
N GLY A 62 19.70 -2.33 1.49
CA GLY A 62 21.02 -1.69 1.46
C GLY A 62 22.02 -2.38 2.39
N GLU A 63 21.58 -2.85 3.56
CA GLU A 63 22.42 -3.59 4.49
C GLU A 63 22.88 -4.93 3.92
N ALA A 64 21.97 -5.67 3.25
CA ALA A 64 22.32 -6.90 2.56
C ALA A 64 23.30 -6.63 1.39
N ILE A 65 23.13 -5.53 0.64
CA ILE A 65 24.08 -5.12 -0.41
C ILE A 65 25.46 -4.85 0.21
N ALA A 66 25.52 -4.12 1.32
CA ALA A 66 26.76 -3.84 2.04
C ALA A 66 27.46 -5.13 2.48
N TRP A 67 26.73 -6.06 3.06
CA TRP A 67 27.23 -7.36 3.48
C TRP A 67 27.74 -8.19 2.30
N HIS A 68 26.99 -8.29 1.22
CA HIS A 68 27.42 -8.99 0.01
C HIS A 68 28.70 -8.39 -0.61
N LEU A 69 28.82 -7.05 -0.58
CA LEU A 69 30.05 -6.37 -1.04
C LEU A 69 31.23 -6.72 -0.14
N ALA A 70 31.08 -6.65 1.16
CA ALA A 70 32.13 -7.00 2.11
C ALA A 70 32.62 -8.45 1.89
N GLU A 71 31.68 -9.42 1.77
CA GLU A 71 31.98 -10.83 1.53
C GLU A 71 32.77 -11.07 0.23
N VAL A 72 32.41 -10.35 -0.84
CA VAL A 72 33.06 -10.50 -2.15
C VAL A 72 34.42 -9.82 -2.19
N LEU A 73 34.57 -8.66 -1.52
CA LEU A 73 35.79 -7.85 -1.56
C LEU A 73 36.83 -8.31 -0.53
N ASN A 74 36.41 -8.88 0.62
CA ASN A 74 37.29 -9.34 1.69
C ASN A 74 38.35 -10.36 1.18
N LYS A 75 38.02 -11.14 0.14
CA LYS A 75 38.97 -12.06 -0.53
C LYS A 75 40.07 -11.35 -1.32
N SER A 76 39.95 -10.05 -1.56
CA SER A 76 40.82 -9.27 -2.46
C SER A 76 41.64 -8.21 -1.76
N THR A 77 41.32 -7.87 -0.50
CA THR A 77 41.97 -6.80 0.28
C THR A 77 42.06 -7.16 1.75
N LYS A 78 42.96 -6.44 2.47
CA LYS A 78 43.03 -6.46 3.94
C LYS A 78 42.53 -5.15 4.56
N ALA A 79 42.06 -4.21 3.73
CA ALA A 79 41.52 -2.94 4.21
C ALA A 79 40.27 -3.18 5.07
N PRO A 80 40.10 -2.45 6.17
CA PRO A 80 38.90 -2.53 7.00
C PRO A 80 37.67 -1.99 6.25
N PHE A 81 36.52 -2.58 6.57
CA PHE A 81 35.23 -2.17 6.04
C PHE A 81 34.46 -1.40 7.12
N TYR A 82 33.84 -0.30 6.72
CA TYR A 82 32.99 0.51 7.59
C TYR A 82 31.62 0.72 6.93
N ARG A 83 30.58 0.61 7.70
CA ARG A 83 29.20 0.96 7.28
C ARG A 83 28.97 2.46 7.52
N VAL A 84 28.47 3.14 6.49
CA VAL A 84 28.10 4.56 6.56
C VAL A 84 26.64 4.70 6.13
N THR A 85 25.80 5.26 7.02
CA THR A 85 24.37 5.44 6.76
C THR A 85 23.99 6.91 6.88
N PHE A 86 23.12 7.37 5.96
CA PHE A 86 22.58 8.72 5.99
C PHE A 86 21.17 8.74 5.40
N HIS A 87 20.30 9.57 5.98
CA HIS A 87 18.90 9.68 5.56
C HIS A 87 18.67 10.80 4.54
N GLU A 88 19.69 11.58 4.22
CA GLU A 88 19.70 12.62 3.20
C GLU A 88 21.09 12.77 2.58
N ILE A 89 21.13 13.07 1.30
CA ILE A 89 22.40 13.27 0.57
C ILE A 89 22.70 14.77 0.53
N THR A 90 23.15 15.27 1.69
CA THR A 90 23.67 16.63 1.86
C THR A 90 25.10 16.56 2.36
N ARG A 91 25.90 17.61 2.08
CA ARG A 91 27.30 17.66 2.52
C ARG A 91 27.43 17.44 4.03
N SER A 92 26.60 18.12 4.82
CA SER A 92 26.65 18.02 6.29
C SER A 92 26.25 16.62 6.79
N ALA A 93 25.25 15.98 6.19
CA ALA A 93 24.83 14.63 6.56
C ALA A 93 25.89 13.59 6.20
N ILE A 94 26.52 13.70 5.04
CA ILE A 94 27.62 12.82 4.61
C ILE A 94 28.85 13.00 5.52
N GLU A 95 29.27 14.24 5.81
CA GLU A 95 30.41 14.52 6.69
C GLU A 95 30.18 13.95 8.10
N ARG A 96 28.96 14.08 8.66
CA ARG A 96 28.58 13.49 9.94
C ARG A 96 28.62 11.96 9.88
N ALA A 97 27.99 11.35 8.89
CA ALA A 97 27.96 9.90 8.71
C ALA A 97 29.36 9.29 8.54
N MET A 98 30.29 10.00 7.91
CA MET A 98 31.69 9.58 7.80
C MET A 98 32.43 9.64 9.13
N GLN A 99 32.03 10.52 10.05
CA GLN A 99 32.59 10.58 11.42
C GLN A 99 31.98 9.49 12.32
N GLU A 100 30.72 9.12 12.08
CA GLU A 100 29.95 8.15 12.85
C GLU A 100 29.93 6.75 12.19
N LYS A 101 30.99 6.44 11.41
CA LYS A 101 31.12 5.16 10.72
C LYS A 101 30.99 3.97 11.68
N GLY A 102 30.19 2.98 11.32
CA GLY A 102 29.90 1.80 12.12
C GLY A 102 30.23 0.48 11.43
N GLU A 103 29.62 -0.58 11.91
CA GLU A 103 29.69 -1.93 11.37
C GLU A 103 28.40 -2.29 10.65
N ILE A 104 28.43 -3.35 9.82
CA ILE A 104 27.24 -3.91 9.18
C ILE A 104 26.31 -4.46 10.27
N ASN A 105 25.05 -4.10 10.22
CA ASN A 105 24.02 -4.63 11.11
C ASN A 105 23.54 -6.00 10.61
N LEU A 106 24.01 -7.06 11.24
CA LEU A 106 23.69 -8.44 10.86
C LEU A 106 22.20 -8.77 11.04
N ASN A 107 21.49 -8.14 11.96
CA ASN A 107 20.04 -8.39 12.12
C ASN A 107 19.26 -7.90 10.88
N LEU A 108 19.63 -6.76 10.29
CA LEU A 108 19.05 -6.28 9.05
C LEU A 108 19.37 -7.21 7.86
N VAL A 109 20.61 -7.73 7.81
CA VAL A 109 21.03 -8.73 6.81
C VAL A 109 20.20 -10.00 6.97
N ASP A 110 20.03 -10.50 8.19
CA ASP A 110 19.27 -11.71 8.50
C ASP A 110 17.78 -11.55 8.14
N ALA A 111 17.19 -10.38 8.42
CA ALA A 111 15.82 -10.08 8.03
C ALA A 111 15.62 -10.08 6.51
N GLN A 112 16.58 -9.53 5.76
CA GLN A 112 16.56 -9.56 4.30
C GLN A 112 16.76 -10.98 3.76
N GLN A 113 17.70 -11.76 4.33
CA GLN A 113 17.92 -13.16 3.96
C GLN A 113 16.69 -14.01 4.23
N ALA A 114 16.11 -13.91 5.43
CA ALA A 114 14.88 -14.61 5.79
C ALA A 114 13.77 -14.34 4.78
N ARG A 115 13.53 -13.07 4.46
CA ARG A 115 12.56 -12.68 3.43
C ARG A 115 12.87 -13.29 2.08
N ARG A 116 14.11 -13.19 1.62
CA ARG A 116 14.53 -13.70 0.32
C ARG A 116 14.37 -15.22 0.22
N VAL A 117 14.76 -15.94 1.27
CA VAL A 117 14.64 -17.41 1.36
C VAL A 117 13.17 -17.83 1.43
N LEU A 118 12.38 -17.17 2.25
CA LEU A 118 10.94 -17.41 2.40
C LEU A 118 10.19 -17.25 1.07
N ASP A 119 10.38 -16.11 0.40
CA ASP A 119 9.72 -15.83 -0.88
C ASP A 119 10.21 -16.78 -1.99
N ARG A 120 11.47 -17.22 -1.94
CA ARG A 120 12.02 -18.24 -2.84
C ARG A 120 11.36 -19.59 -2.64
N ILE A 121 11.26 -20.09 -1.42
CA ILE A 121 10.66 -21.38 -1.10
C ILE A 121 9.19 -21.39 -1.51
N VAL A 122 8.42 -20.36 -1.13
CA VAL A 122 7.00 -20.25 -1.50
C VAL A 122 6.85 -20.20 -3.03
N GLY A 123 7.58 -19.34 -3.70
CA GLY A 123 7.48 -19.18 -5.15
C GLY A 123 7.82 -20.46 -5.92
N TYR A 124 8.88 -21.16 -5.53
CA TYR A 124 9.34 -22.38 -6.21
C TYR A 124 8.47 -23.61 -5.95
N GLN A 125 7.85 -23.70 -4.77
CA GLN A 125 7.03 -24.86 -4.44
C GLN A 125 5.56 -24.68 -4.82
N VAL A 126 5.02 -23.45 -4.79
CA VAL A 126 3.61 -23.18 -5.09
C VAL A 126 3.36 -22.88 -6.57
N SER A 127 4.25 -22.11 -7.24
CA SER A 127 4.02 -21.76 -8.66
C SER A 127 3.87 -22.97 -9.60
N PRO A 128 4.60 -24.09 -9.44
CA PRO A 128 4.38 -25.28 -10.25
C PRO A 128 2.98 -25.89 -10.12
N LEU A 129 2.29 -25.71 -8.99
CA LEU A 129 0.91 -26.15 -8.81
C LEU A 129 -0.04 -25.38 -9.73
N LEU A 130 0.18 -24.07 -9.90
CA LEU A 130 -0.58 -23.25 -10.83
C LEU A 130 -0.34 -23.66 -12.31
N TRP A 131 0.90 -24.04 -12.66
CA TRP A 131 1.22 -24.41 -14.04
C TRP A 131 0.50 -25.68 -14.52
N SER A 132 0.27 -26.60 -13.61
CA SER A 132 -0.41 -27.85 -13.93
C SER A 132 -1.93 -27.71 -14.02
N ARG A 133 -2.49 -26.66 -13.42
CA ARG A 133 -3.94 -26.54 -13.21
C ARG A 133 -4.57 -25.32 -13.90
N ILE A 134 -3.82 -24.25 -14.06
CA ILE A 134 -4.32 -22.98 -14.55
C ILE A 134 -3.60 -22.60 -15.84
N GLU A 135 -2.39 -22.07 -15.74
CA GLU A 135 -1.63 -21.61 -16.91
C GLU A 135 -0.13 -21.68 -16.63
N LYS A 136 0.63 -22.18 -17.63
CA LYS A 136 2.09 -22.23 -17.55
C LYS A 136 2.68 -20.81 -17.51
N GLY A 137 3.51 -20.55 -16.51
CA GLY A 137 4.12 -19.24 -16.28
C GLY A 137 3.43 -18.41 -15.21
N SER A 138 2.25 -18.84 -14.72
CA SER A 138 1.63 -18.24 -13.53
C SER A 138 2.56 -18.37 -12.33
N SER A 139 2.54 -17.40 -11.43
CA SER A 139 3.37 -17.42 -10.23
C SER A 139 2.56 -17.09 -8.99
N ALA A 140 2.85 -17.77 -7.92
CA ALA A 140 2.37 -17.43 -6.59
C ALA A 140 3.51 -16.82 -5.77
N GLY A 141 3.18 -15.81 -4.99
CA GLY A 141 4.07 -15.25 -4.02
C GLY A 141 3.25 -14.71 -2.86
N ARG A 142 3.74 -14.88 -1.66
CA ARG A 142 3.01 -14.63 -0.41
C ARG A 142 2.29 -13.27 -0.41
N VAL A 143 3.01 -12.20 -0.62
CA VAL A 143 2.48 -10.83 -0.50
C VAL A 143 1.66 -10.42 -1.73
N GLN A 144 2.10 -10.77 -2.96
CA GLN A 144 1.35 -10.46 -4.17
C GLN A 144 0.03 -11.23 -4.27
N SER A 145 -0.01 -12.48 -3.79
CA SER A 145 -1.26 -13.25 -3.79
C SER A 145 -2.26 -12.74 -2.75
N ALA A 146 -1.79 -12.25 -1.60
CA ALA A 146 -2.64 -11.54 -0.64
C ALA A 146 -3.21 -10.23 -1.23
N ALA A 147 -2.41 -9.48 -1.98
CA ALA A 147 -2.90 -8.29 -2.68
C ALA A 147 -3.92 -8.63 -3.78
N LEU A 148 -3.70 -9.70 -4.55
CA LEU A 148 -4.66 -10.21 -5.52
C LEU A 148 -5.98 -10.61 -4.85
N ARG A 149 -5.91 -11.30 -3.71
CA ARG A 149 -7.07 -11.70 -2.92
C ARG A 149 -7.94 -10.51 -2.52
N LEU A 150 -7.35 -9.42 -2.03
CA LEU A 150 -8.09 -8.20 -1.70
C LEU A 150 -8.85 -7.64 -2.92
N VAL A 151 -8.21 -7.61 -4.09
CA VAL A 151 -8.85 -7.12 -5.33
C VAL A 151 -9.99 -8.04 -5.76
N VAL A 152 -9.81 -9.36 -5.71
CA VAL A 152 -10.83 -10.35 -6.07
C VAL A 152 -12.02 -10.31 -5.10
N GLU A 153 -11.77 -10.27 -3.80
CA GLU A 153 -12.83 -10.19 -2.78
C GLU A 153 -13.63 -8.89 -2.92
N ARG A 154 -12.98 -7.77 -3.26
CA ARG A 154 -13.65 -6.50 -3.56
C ARG A 154 -14.56 -6.61 -4.78
N GLU A 155 -14.11 -7.21 -5.87
CA GLU A 155 -14.91 -7.39 -7.08
C GLU A 155 -16.11 -8.32 -6.84
N ARG A 156 -15.92 -9.37 -6.03
CA ARG A 156 -17.02 -10.24 -5.58
C ARG A 156 -18.06 -9.50 -4.75
N ALA A 157 -17.61 -8.65 -3.84
CA ALA A 157 -18.51 -7.82 -3.04
C ALA A 157 -19.31 -6.84 -3.92
N ILE A 158 -18.69 -6.29 -4.97
CA ILE A 158 -19.37 -5.44 -5.96
C ILE A 158 -20.43 -6.23 -6.73
N ASN A 159 -20.06 -7.41 -7.23
CA ASN A 159 -20.96 -8.24 -8.03
C ASN A 159 -22.13 -8.83 -7.21
N ALA A 160 -21.94 -9.07 -5.93
CA ALA A 160 -22.98 -9.56 -5.04
C ALA A 160 -23.85 -8.44 -4.44
N PHE A 161 -23.49 -7.18 -4.67
CA PHE A 161 -24.18 -6.05 -4.07
C PHE A 161 -25.57 -5.85 -4.69
N VAL A 162 -26.56 -5.72 -3.83
CA VAL A 162 -27.94 -5.40 -4.22
C VAL A 162 -28.24 -3.96 -3.84
N PRO A 163 -28.46 -3.06 -4.82
CA PRO A 163 -28.80 -1.67 -4.52
C PRO A 163 -30.13 -1.57 -3.77
N GLU A 164 -30.15 -0.81 -2.68
CA GLU A 164 -31.36 -0.48 -1.93
C GLU A 164 -31.78 0.96 -2.26
N GLU A 165 -33.07 1.14 -2.57
CA GLU A 165 -33.66 2.44 -2.81
C GLU A 165 -33.77 3.23 -1.48
N TYR A 166 -33.45 4.50 -1.54
CA TYR A 166 -33.74 5.47 -0.49
C TYR A 166 -33.95 6.85 -1.08
N TRP A 167 -34.61 7.72 -0.30
CA TRP A 167 -34.93 9.06 -0.74
C TRP A 167 -34.26 10.11 0.16
N VAL A 168 -33.76 11.17 -0.46
CA VAL A 168 -33.19 12.35 0.19
C VAL A 168 -34.10 13.53 -0.05
N PHE A 169 -34.35 14.30 1.01
CA PHE A 169 -35.25 15.46 0.94
C PHE A 169 -34.46 16.71 1.27
N SER A 170 -34.65 17.73 0.46
CA SER A 170 -34.14 19.06 0.70
C SER A 170 -35.28 20.09 0.57
N VAL A 171 -35.21 21.13 1.35
CA VAL A 171 -36.18 22.22 1.33
C VAL A 171 -35.41 23.54 1.19
N VAL A 172 -35.89 24.39 0.31
CA VAL A 172 -35.48 25.79 0.23
C VAL A 172 -36.37 26.57 1.18
N PHE A 173 -35.75 27.13 2.20
CA PHE A 173 -36.40 28.04 3.13
C PHE A 173 -36.08 29.50 2.79
N ARG A 174 -37.03 30.39 2.99
CA ARG A 174 -36.87 31.83 2.83
C ARG A 174 -37.04 32.52 4.19
N THR A 175 -36.14 33.44 4.49
CA THR A 175 -36.20 34.30 5.67
C THR A 175 -37.20 35.44 5.48
N GLU A 176 -37.57 36.13 6.54
CA GLU A 176 -38.38 37.37 6.45
C GLU A 176 -37.68 38.48 5.64
N SER A 177 -36.36 38.53 5.65
CA SER A 177 -35.56 39.47 4.85
C SER A 177 -35.51 39.10 3.35
N GLY A 178 -36.08 37.95 2.98
CA GLY A 178 -36.15 37.49 1.58
C GLY A 178 -35.00 36.67 1.09
N GLU A 179 -34.03 36.34 1.93
CA GLU A 179 -32.89 35.50 1.62
C GLU A 179 -33.28 34.02 1.65
N GLU A 180 -32.68 33.20 0.76
CA GLU A 180 -32.99 31.79 0.63
C GLU A 180 -31.78 30.92 1.01
N PHE A 181 -32.04 29.77 1.66
CA PHE A 181 -31.04 28.76 1.94
C PHE A 181 -31.65 27.37 1.84
N THR A 182 -30.82 26.35 1.54
CA THR A 182 -31.25 24.97 1.39
C THR A 182 -30.92 24.15 2.62
N SER A 183 -31.89 23.42 3.15
CA SER A 183 -31.70 22.49 4.27
C SER A 183 -32.13 21.09 3.88
N ARG A 184 -31.45 20.09 4.41
CA ARG A 184 -31.78 18.67 4.21
C ARG A 184 -32.53 18.12 5.40
N LEU A 185 -33.53 17.26 5.14
CA LEU A 185 -34.18 16.52 6.20
C LEU A 185 -33.14 15.66 6.93
N PHE A 186 -33.02 15.88 8.24
CA PHE A 186 -31.98 15.30 9.06
C PHE A 186 -32.52 14.24 10.03
N LYS A 187 -33.69 14.53 10.67
CA LYS A 187 -34.31 13.61 11.63
C LYS A 187 -35.82 13.69 11.57
N ILE A 188 -36.49 12.60 11.94
CA ILE A 188 -37.92 12.54 12.19
C ILE A 188 -38.09 12.13 13.67
N ASN A 189 -38.81 12.94 14.44
CA ASN A 189 -38.98 12.77 15.91
C ASN A 189 -37.62 12.60 16.64
N GLY A 190 -36.58 13.30 16.18
CA GLY A 190 -35.24 13.25 16.75
C GLY A 190 -34.45 11.97 16.42
N LYS A 191 -34.98 11.04 15.60
CA LYS A 191 -34.38 9.78 15.24
C LYS A 191 -33.95 9.75 13.77
N ASP A 192 -32.98 8.87 13.46
CA ASP A 192 -32.64 8.57 12.08
C ASP A 192 -33.83 7.88 11.38
N PHE A 193 -33.97 8.12 10.10
CA PHE A 193 -35.10 7.63 9.31
C PHE A 193 -34.61 7.03 7.98
N LYS A 194 -35.45 6.19 7.39
CA LYS A 194 -35.26 5.68 6.03
C LYS A 194 -36.59 5.77 5.28
N VAL A 195 -36.61 6.37 4.13
CA VAL A 195 -37.77 6.41 3.22
C VAL A 195 -37.50 5.48 2.05
N PRO A 196 -38.17 4.30 2.01
CA PRO A 196 -37.73 3.20 1.17
C PRO A 196 -38.32 3.24 -0.26
N ASN A 197 -39.34 4.05 -0.53
CA ASN A 197 -40.01 4.09 -1.83
C ASN A 197 -40.72 5.43 -2.07
N ALA A 198 -41.20 5.63 -3.30
CA ALA A 198 -41.86 6.85 -3.75
C ALA A 198 -43.16 7.15 -3.01
N GLU A 199 -43.95 6.13 -2.63
CA GLU A 199 -45.19 6.32 -1.93
C GLU A 199 -44.97 6.92 -0.53
N ALA A 200 -44.02 6.35 0.23
CA ALA A 200 -43.61 6.88 1.53
C ALA A 200 -43.03 8.31 1.39
N ALA A 201 -42.30 8.58 0.30
CA ALA A 201 -41.79 9.91 0.01
C ALA A 201 -42.89 10.94 -0.21
N GLU A 202 -43.93 10.59 -0.97
CA GLU A 202 -45.08 11.46 -1.21
C GLU A 202 -45.92 11.70 0.07
N GLN A 203 -46.08 10.68 0.91
CA GLN A 203 -46.75 10.80 2.20
C GLN A 203 -46.01 11.77 3.12
N LEU A 204 -44.68 11.64 3.20
CA LEU A 204 -43.83 12.52 3.99
C LEU A 204 -43.91 13.97 3.51
N ILE A 205 -43.86 14.22 2.21
CA ILE A 205 -43.98 15.57 1.64
C ILE A 205 -45.30 16.19 2.00
N ARG A 206 -46.43 15.46 1.85
CA ARG A 206 -47.76 15.92 2.19
C ARG A 206 -47.88 16.26 3.68
N ALA A 207 -47.29 15.43 4.54
CA ALA A 207 -47.27 15.68 5.98
C ALA A 207 -46.54 16.97 6.34
N ILE A 208 -45.36 17.21 5.73
CA ILE A 208 -44.58 18.42 5.97
C ILE A 208 -45.26 19.66 5.39
N GLN A 209 -45.78 19.60 4.16
CA GLN A 209 -46.47 20.74 3.54
C GLN A 209 -47.78 21.11 4.20
N GLY A 210 -48.47 20.13 4.77
CA GLY A 210 -49.70 20.35 5.54
C GLY A 210 -49.51 20.66 7.04
N GLY A 211 -48.25 20.73 7.47
CA GLY A 211 -47.84 20.93 8.86
C GLY A 211 -47.80 22.39 9.33
N SER A 212 -47.10 22.63 10.43
CA SER A 212 -46.89 23.97 10.99
C SER A 212 -45.97 24.81 10.08
N ALA A 213 -46.04 26.14 10.25
CA ALA A 213 -45.05 27.03 9.64
C ALA A 213 -43.63 26.67 10.12
N PRO A 214 -42.64 26.57 9.21
CA PRO A 214 -41.25 26.30 9.59
C PRO A 214 -40.70 27.40 10.51
N ALA A 215 -39.92 27.01 11.48
CA ALA A 215 -39.17 27.95 12.30
C ALA A 215 -37.78 27.42 12.61
N VAL A 216 -36.85 28.32 12.86
CA VAL A 216 -35.49 27.96 13.30
C VAL A 216 -35.58 27.33 14.70
N ALA A 217 -35.23 26.04 14.79
CA ALA A 217 -35.26 25.31 16.06
C ALA A 217 -33.98 25.54 16.88
N SER A 218 -32.84 25.65 16.23
CA SER A 218 -31.58 25.99 16.90
C SER A 218 -30.56 26.57 15.91
N VAL A 219 -29.70 27.43 16.42
CA VAL A 219 -28.50 27.94 15.72
C VAL A 219 -27.30 27.71 16.62
N THR A 220 -26.32 26.96 16.12
CA THR A 220 -25.09 26.67 16.85
C THR A 220 -23.90 27.09 16.02
N THR A 221 -23.06 27.96 16.57
CA THR A 221 -21.76 28.31 15.94
C THR A 221 -20.63 27.83 16.84
N ALA A 222 -19.73 27.02 16.26
CA ALA A 222 -18.56 26.48 16.96
C ALA A 222 -17.28 26.73 16.16
N GLU A 223 -16.27 27.22 16.86
CA GLU A 223 -14.93 27.28 16.30
C GLU A 223 -14.35 25.86 16.19
N ARG A 224 -13.83 25.52 15.02
CA ARG A 224 -13.19 24.25 14.73
C ARG A 224 -11.77 24.46 14.21
N LYS A 225 -10.82 23.76 14.81
CA LYS A 225 -9.44 23.71 14.33
C LYS A 225 -9.28 22.54 13.37
N ARG A 226 -8.73 22.81 12.18
CA ARG A 226 -8.36 21.80 11.19
C ARG A 226 -6.85 21.70 11.18
N TYR A 227 -6.33 20.56 11.65
CA TYR A 227 -4.89 20.29 11.72
C TYR A 227 -4.37 19.83 10.37
N ALA A 228 -3.11 20.16 10.09
CA ALA A 228 -2.40 19.63 8.92
C ALA A 228 -2.22 18.12 9.04
N GLN A 229 -2.17 17.46 7.91
CA GLN A 229 -1.78 16.06 7.85
C GLN A 229 -0.28 15.93 8.16
N ALA A 230 0.12 14.75 8.69
CA ALA A 230 1.51 14.41 8.92
C ALA A 230 2.36 14.55 7.65
N PRO A 231 3.67 14.76 7.76
CA PRO A 231 4.60 14.63 6.64
C PRO A 231 4.49 13.22 6.03
N PHE A 232 4.98 13.05 4.81
CA PHE A 232 4.80 11.81 4.09
C PHE A 232 5.62 10.65 4.64
N THR A 233 4.97 9.49 4.71
CA THR A 233 5.60 8.17 4.64
C THR A 233 5.58 7.69 3.19
N THR A 234 6.25 6.58 2.87
CA THR A 234 6.20 5.97 1.53
C THR A 234 4.77 5.70 1.07
N SER A 235 3.96 5.08 1.94
CA SER A 235 2.57 4.75 1.64
C SER A 235 1.74 6.00 1.34
N THR A 236 1.80 7.00 2.22
CA THR A 236 1.01 8.22 2.07
C THR A 236 1.49 9.09 0.89
N LEU A 237 2.79 9.07 0.54
CA LEU A 237 3.32 9.72 -0.66
C LEU A 237 2.78 9.05 -1.92
N GLN A 238 2.82 7.72 -2.01
CA GLN A 238 2.29 6.97 -3.15
C GLN A 238 0.78 7.21 -3.32
N GLN A 239 0.02 7.22 -2.22
CA GLN A 239 -1.41 7.53 -2.24
C GLN A 239 -1.68 8.95 -2.76
N ALA A 240 -1.00 9.95 -2.21
CA ALA A 240 -1.18 11.35 -2.59
C ALA A 240 -0.76 11.61 -4.04
N ALA A 241 0.36 11.05 -4.49
CA ALA A 241 0.83 11.17 -5.88
C ALA A 241 -0.14 10.48 -6.87
N ASN A 242 -0.71 9.33 -6.51
CA ASN A 242 -1.71 8.67 -7.34
C ASN A 242 -2.99 9.50 -7.48
N VAL A 243 -3.49 10.06 -6.38
CA VAL A 243 -4.73 10.85 -6.36
C VAL A 243 -4.56 12.20 -7.06
N SER A 244 -3.48 12.94 -6.78
CA SER A 244 -3.32 14.32 -7.23
C SER A 244 -2.51 14.49 -8.52
N LEU A 245 -1.57 13.57 -8.79
CA LEU A 245 -0.68 13.63 -9.95
C LEU A 245 -0.94 12.51 -10.96
N HIS A 246 -1.80 11.54 -10.62
CA HIS A 246 -2.08 10.33 -11.40
C HIS A 246 -0.84 9.45 -11.66
N TYR A 247 0.16 9.53 -10.77
CA TYR A 247 1.34 8.69 -10.85
C TYR A 247 1.05 7.28 -10.33
N SER A 248 1.63 6.27 -10.98
CA SER A 248 1.68 4.93 -10.40
C SER A 248 2.65 4.90 -9.22
N ALA A 249 2.48 3.92 -8.33
CA ALA A 249 3.41 3.71 -7.22
C ALA A 249 4.85 3.56 -7.71
N THR A 250 5.07 2.81 -8.81
CA THR A 250 6.38 2.63 -9.43
C THR A 250 7.00 3.95 -9.91
N ASN A 251 6.21 4.79 -10.60
CA ASN A 251 6.71 6.08 -11.07
C ASN A 251 6.98 7.04 -9.91
N THR A 252 6.11 7.05 -8.90
CA THR A 252 6.31 7.84 -7.69
C THR A 252 7.65 7.50 -7.03
N MET A 253 7.93 6.19 -6.83
CA MET A 253 9.19 5.76 -6.22
C MET A 253 10.40 6.05 -7.11
N ARG A 254 10.28 5.93 -8.43
CA ARG A 254 11.36 6.28 -9.36
C ARG A 254 11.73 7.75 -9.28
N TYR A 255 10.75 8.67 -9.28
CA TYR A 255 11.04 10.10 -9.15
C TYR A 255 11.53 10.47 -7.74
N ALA A 256 10.98 9.83 -6.70
CA ALA A 256 11.46 10.01 -5.34
C ALA A 256 12.93 9.58 -5.18
N GLN A 257 13.32 8.45 -5.77
CA GLN A 257 14.70 7.98 -5.79
C GLN A 257 15.63 9.01 -6.46
N GLN A 258 15.24 9.54 -7.61
CA GLN A 258 16.02 10.57 -8.31
C GLN A 258 16.18 11.83 -7.45
N LEU A 259 15.12 12.28 -6.78
CA LEU A 259 15.18 13.45 -5.89
C LEU A 259 16.07 13.20 -4.65
N TYR A 260 16.10 11.97 -4.15
CA TYR A 260 16.95 11.56 -3.03
C TYR A 260 18.42 11.44 -3.42
N GLU A 261 18.74 10.74 -4.52
CA GLU A 261 20.12 10.49 -4.98
C GLU A 261 20.86 11.77 -5.35
N GLY A 262 20.16 12.79 -5.74
CA GLY A 262 20.67 14.11 -5.95
C GLY A 262 20.62 14.60 -7.39
N MET A 263 20.46 15.91 -7.49
CA MET A 263 20.38 16.68 -8.73
C MET A 263 21.45 17.76 -8.73
N ASP A 264 22.00 18.05 -9.89
CA ASP A 264 22.86 19.24 -10.04
C ASP A 264 21.96 20.50 -10.07
N ILE A 265 22.04 21.26 -9.00
CA ILE A 265 21.28 22.51 -8.84
C ILE A 265 22.19 23.76 -8.92
N GLY A 266 23.38 23.61 -9.53
CA GLY A 266 24.33 24.70 -9.70
C GLY A 266 25.18 25.02 -8.46
N GLU A 267 25.15 24.16 -7.44
CA GLU A 267 25.93 24.33 -6.19
C GLU A 267 27.26 23.56 -6.20
N GLY A 268 27.73 23.14 -7.39
CA GLY A 268 29.03 22.49 -7.56
C GLY A 268 29.04 20.98 -7.29
N GLY A 269 27.87 20.33 -7.42
CA GLY A 269 27.70 18.88 -7.32
C GLY A 269 26.24 18.47 -7.19
N ALA A 270 26.01 17.17 -7.21
CA ALA A 270 24.66 16.63 -7.00
C ALA A 270 24.26 16.79 -5.52
N VAL A 271 23.05 17.29 -5.29
CA VAL A 271 22.47 17.53 -3.96
C VAL A 271 21.15 16.79 -3.87
N GLY A 272 20.98 15.94 -2.84
CA GLY A 272 19.70 15.33 -2.52
C GLY A 272 18.67 16.37 -2.11
N LEU A 273 17.50 16.34 -2.77
CA LEU A 273 16.44 17.31 -2.54
C LEU A 273 15.41 16.84 -1.51
N ILE A 274 15.33 15.55 -1.26
CA ILE A 274 14.44 14.96 -0.23
C ILE A 274 15.20 13.99 0.66
N THR A 275 14.66 13.71 1.83
CA THR A 275 15.11 12.62 2.71
C THR A 275 14.78 11.26 2.10
N TYR A 276 15.35 10.21 2.65
CA TYR A 276 15.15 8.84 2.19
C TYR A 276 13.66 8.48 2.09
N MET A 277 13.25 8.01 0.92
CA MET A 277 11.84 7.88 0.55
C MET A 277 11.19 6.54 0.94
N ARG A 278 11.96 5.57 1.43
CA ARG A 278 11.42 4.30 1.94
C ARG A 278 11.37 4.36 3.47
N THR A 279 10.29 4.92 3.97
CA THR A 279 10.07 5.12 5.40
C THR A 279 8.59 4.99 5.76
N ASP A 280 8.30 4.46 6.92
CA ASP A 280 6.99 4.45 7.56
C ASP A 280 6.91 5.45 8.74
N SER A 281 8.02 6.18 8.98
CA SER A 281 8.11 7.18 10.04
C SER A 281 7.55 8.54 9.61
N VAL A 282 6.91 9.24 10.54
CA VAL A 282 6.52 10.65 10.43
C VAL A 282 7.37 11.57 11.31
N THR A 283 8.45 11.06 11.88
CA THR A 283 9.41 11.81 12.71
C THR A 283 10.17 12.82 11.86
N ILE A 284 10.46 13.99 12.41
CA ILE A 284 11.22 15.06 11.75
C ILE A 284 12.37 15.47 12.65
N ALA A 285 13.58 15.57 12.10
CA ALA A 285 14.74 16.08 12.80
C ALA A 285 14.49 17.50 13.33
N ARG A 286 15.00 17.80 14.51
CA ARG A 286 14.75 19.07 15.19
C ARG A 286 15.30 20.27 14.40
N GLU A 287 16.42 20.08 13.74
CA GLU A 287 17.04 21.08 12.87
C GLU A 287 16.11 21.44 11.69
N ALA A 288 15.46 20.43 11.09
CA ALA A 288 14.51 20.64 10.01
C ALA A 288 13.24 21.36 10.49
N GLN A 289 12.76 21.05 11.71
CA GLN A 289 11.63 21.76 12.32
C GLN A 289 11.98 23.24 12.58
N GLN A 290 13.17 23.52 13.06
CA GLN A 290 13.66 24.90 13.29
C GLN A 290 13.76 25.67 11.99
N ALA A 291 14.38 25.09 10.96
CA ALA A 291 14.52 25.70 9.65
C ALA A 291 13.13 25.98 9.00
N ALA A 292 12.19 25.04 9.17
CA ALA A 292 10.81 25.24 8.69
C ALA A 292 10.10 26.37 9.46
N ALA A 293 10.25 26.46 10.77
CA ALA A 293 9.66 27.55 11.56
C ALA A 293 10.21 28.93 11.17
N GLU A 294 11.50 29.05 10.91
CA GLU A 294 12.13 30.29 10.42
C GLU A 294 11.62 30.65 9.01
N PHE A 295 11.54 29.66 8.11
CA PHE A 295 11.01 29.86 6.79
C PHE A 295 9.55 30.32 6.82
N ILE A 296 8.70 29.64 7.62
CA ILE A 296 7.28 29.97 7.77
C ILE A 296 7.11 31.39 8.32
N ARG A 297 7.87 31.75 9.35
CA ARG A 297 7.84 33.09 9.95
C ARG A 297 8.16 34.17 8.91
N ARG A 298 9.21 33.97 8.15
CA ARG A 298 9.67 34.96 7.14
C ARG A 298 8.69 35.07 5.97
N THR A 299 8.06 33.96 5.55
CA THR A 299 7.25 33.89 4.34
C THR A 299 5.78 34.20 4.59
N TYR A 300 5.24 33.70 5.72
CA TYR A 300 3.81 33.77 6.04
C TYR A 300 3.51 34.64 7.28
N GLY A 301 4.47 34.86 8.15
CA GLY A 301 4.33 35.64 9.38
C GLY A 301 4.23 34.81 10.64
N ASP A 302 4.38 35.47 11.81
CA ASP A 302 4.45 34.80 13.12
C ASP A 302 3.19 34.00 13.48
N ALA A 303 2.00 34.45 13.06
CA ALA A 303 0.72 33.76 13.32
C ALA A 303 0.67 32.34 12.76
N TYR A 304 1.49 32.03 11.76
CA TYR A 304 1.54 30.75 11.10
C TYR A 304 2.52 29.75 11.75
N VAL A 305 3.33 30.21 12.73
CA VAL A 305 4.27 29.36 13.45
C VAL A 305 3.62 28.89 14.76
N PRO A 306 3.48 27.59 15.00
CA PRO A 306 2.90 27.10 16.24
C PRO A 306 3.83 27.39 17.44
N ALA A 307 3.27 27.65 18.62
CA ALA A 307 4.02 27.94 19.83
C ALA A 307 4.93 26.76 20.29
N LYS A 308 4.54 25.55 19.92
CA LYS A 308 5.33 24.30 20.07
C LYS A 308 5.34 23.60 18.74
N PHE A 309 6.45 22.96 18.38
CA PHE A 309 6.52 22.16 17.16
C PHE A 309 5.42 21.11 17.14
N ASN A 310 4.82 20.93 15.96
CA ASN A 310 3.82 19.90 15.75
C ASN A 310 4.46 18.51 15.90
N TYR A 311 3.77 17.63 16.61
CA TYR A 311 4.18 16.25 16.81
C TYR A 311 3.14 15.33 16.18
N TYR A 312 3.61 14.37 15.39
CA TYR A 312 2.80 13.34 14.76
C TYR A 312 3.20 11.99 15.32
N LYS A 313 2.21 11.19 15.71
CA LYS A 313 2.48 9.87 16.30
C LYS A 313 2.79 8.87 15.19
N ASN A 314 3.90 8.17 15.30
CA ASN A 314 4.20 7.00 14.48
C ASN A 314 3.19 5.87 14.73
N LYS A 315 2.95 5.03 13.72
CA LYS A 315 2.29 3.74 13.92
C LYS A 315 3.18 2.86 14.80
N ALA A 316 2.58 1.93 15.56
CA ALA A 316 3.30 1.12 16.53
C ALA A 316 4.44 0.25 15.93
N ALA A 317 4.37 -0.04 14.64
CA ALA A 317 5.35 -0.83 13.91
C ALA A 317 6.37 0.02 13.12
N ALA A 318 6.34 1.37 13.24
CA ALA A 318 7.26 2.22 12.51
C ALA A 318 8.67 2.19 13.14
N GLN A 319 9.68 2.12 12.29
CA GLN A 319 11.09 2.15 12.74
C GLN A 319 11.43 3.55 13.27
N GLU A 320 11.75 3.65 14.56
CA GLU A 320 12.03 4.94 15.22
C GLU A 320 13.25 5.67 14.65
N ALA A 321 14.20 4.95 14.05
CA ALA A 321 15.41 5.51 13.46
C ALA A 321 15.19 6.29 12.15
N HIS A 322 14.03 6.15 11.51
CA HIS A 322 13.77 6.77 10.22
C HIS A 322 13.09 8.13 10.36
N GLU A 323 13.38 9.03 9.42
CA GLU A 323 12.67 10.29 9.24
C GLU A 323 11.54 10.18 8.21
N ALA A 324 10.60 11.13 8.29
CA ALA A 324 9.58 11.34 7.26
C ALA A 324 10.20 11.83 5.95
N ILE A 325 9.46 11.66 4.86
CA ILE A 325 9.84 12.22 3.55
C ILE A 325 9.60 13.72 3.57
N ARG A 326 10.68 14.49 3.47
CA ARG A 326 10.68 15.95 3.50
C ARG A 326 11.75 16.55 2.57
N PRO A 327 11.67 17.82 2.18
CA PRO A 327 12.79 18.50 1.54
C PRO A 327 14.00 18.53 2.49
N THR A 328 15.20 18.37 1.94
CA THR A 328 16.47 18.51 2.70
C THR A 328 16.70 19.94 3.15
N ASP A 329 16.27 20.90 2.35
CA ASP A 329 16.26 22.32 2.68
C ASP A 329 14.92 22.96 2.28
N VAL A 330 14.15 23.41 3.26
CA VAL A 330 12.84 24.03 3.05
C VAL A 330 12.91 25.34 2.22
N ARG A 331 14.07 26.00 2.19
CA ARG A 331 14.31 27.24 1.44
C ARG A 331 14.36 27.00 -0.07
N ARG A 332 14.63 25.77 -0.51
CA ARG A 332 14.57 25.37 -1.92
C ARG A 332 13.11 25.19 -2.31
N THR A 333 12.44 26.33 -2.59
CA THR A 333 11.01 26.30 -2.95
C THR A 333 10.78 25.64 -4.31
N PRO A 334 9.58 25.13 -4.60
CA PRO A 334 9.25 24.57 -5.90
C PRO A 334 9.53 25.53 -7.06
N GLU A 335 9.30 26.83 -6.86
CA GLU A 335 9.55 27.88 -7.88
C GLU A 335 11.04 27.98 -8.21
N GLN A 336 11.92 27.91 -7.21
CA GLN A 336 13.37 27.91 -7.41
C GLN A 336 13.85 26.62 -8.08
N MET A 337 13.27 25.49 -7.71
CA MET A 337 13.64 24.19 -8.26
C MET A 337 13.11 23.94 -9.68
N ALA A 338 12.18 24.75 -10.15
CA ALA A 338 11.61 24.62 -11.49
C ALA A 338 12.64 24.75 -12.63
N ALA A 339 13.79 25.43 -12.36
CA ALA A 339 14.87 25.56 -13.33
C ALA A 339 15.73 24.30 -13.48
N TYR A 340 15.67 23.36 -12.52
CA TYR A 340 16.59 22.23 -12.41
C TYR A 340 15.89 20.86 -12.54
N LEU A 341 14.59 20.81 -12.26
CA LEU A 341 13.80 19.59 -12.25
C LEU A 341 12.98 19.41 -13.53
N ASP A 342 12.85 18.18 -13.99
CA ASP A 342 11.85 17.89 -15.02
C ASP A 342 10.41 18.10 -14.47
N PRO A 343 9.41 18.26 -15.36
CA PRO A 343 8.04 18.55 -14.91
C PRO A 343 7.44 17.51 -13.97
N GLN A 344 7.83 16.24 -14.08
CA GLN A 344 7.32 15.16 -13.24
C GLN A 344 8.00 15.18 -11.87
N GLN A 345 9.31 15.35 -11.85
CA GLN A 345 10.08 15.53 -10.61
C GLN A 345 9.60 16.76 -9.84
N LEU A 346 9.40 17.88 -10.53
CA LEU A 346 8.93 19.12 -9.93
C LEU A 346 7.55 18.98 -9.29
N LYS A 347 6.61 18.30 -9.95
CA LYS A 347 5.28 18.02 -9.38
C LYS A 347 5.38 17.20 -8.08
N LEU A 348 6.21 16.15 -8.08
CA LEU A 348 6.39 15.32 -6.91
C LEU A 348 7.09 16.08 -5.78
N TYR A 349 8.14 16.84 -6.11
CA TYR A 349 8.85 17.71 -5.16
C TYR A 349 7.90 18.74 -4.54
N THR A 350 7.08 19.40 -5.36
CA THR A 350 6.06 20.36 -4.91
C THR A 350 5.07 19.71 -3.92
N LEU A 351 4.63 18.49 -4.21
CA LEU A 351 3.73 17.74 -3.33
C LEU A 351 4.38 17.48 -1.97
N ILE A 352 5.64 17.02 -1.96
CA ILE A 352 6.43 16.74 -0.75
C ILE A 352 6.67 18.01 0.04
N TRP A 353 7.15 19.07 -0.63
CA TRP A 353 7.47 20.35 -0.02
C TRP A 353 6.25 20.99 0.65
N ARG A 354 5.12 21.08 -0.08
CA ARG A 354 3.87 21.65 0.45
C ARG A 354 3.36 20.87 1.67
N ARG A 355 3.39 19.55 1.63
CA ARG A 355 2.99 18.71 2.76
C ARG A 355 3.87 18.94 3.98
N PHE A 356 5.17 19.01 3.80
CA PHE A 356 6.12 19.26 4.87
C PHE A 356 5.90 20.64 5.50
N VAL A 357 5.86 21.71 4.71
CA VAL A 357 5.64 23.06 5.22
C VAL A 357 4.30 23.16 5.96
N ALA A 358 3.22 22.67 5.35
CA ALA A 358 1.89 22.65 5.97
C ALA A 358 1.89 21.90 7.31
N SER A 359 2.61 20.78 7.41
CA SER A 359 2.71 20.00 8.64
C SER A 359 3.39 20.75 9.79
N GLN A 360 4.19 21.77 9.49
CA GLN A 360 4.90 22.58 10.48
C GLN A 360 4.18 23.89 10.82
N MET A 361 2.98 24.13 10.25
CA MET A 361 2.20 25.36 10.46
C MET A 361 1.13 25.19 11.54
N THR A 362 0.60 26.33 11.99
CA THR A 362 -0.58 26.39 12.86
C THR A 362 -1.82 25.83 12.15
N PRO A 363 -2.78 25.24 12.89
CA PRO A 363 -4.02 24.74 12.32
C PRO A 363 -4.83 25.86 11.66
N ALA A 364 -5.58 25.51 10.62
CA ALA A 364 -6.61 26.39 10.11
C ALA A 364 -7.78 26.45 11.13
N VAL A 365 -8.36 27.64 11.24
CA VAL A 365 -9.51 27.88 12.12
C VAL A 365 -10.72 28.24 11.27
N VAL A 366 -11.83 27.55 11.52
CA VAL A 366 -13.10 27.80 10.83
C VAL A 366 -14.23 27.92 11.85
N ASN A 367 -15.19 28.77 11.58
CA ASN A 367 -16.47 28.78 12.26
C ASN A 367 -17.44 27.86 11.50
N LEU A 368 -17.96 26.85 12.19
CA LEU A 368 -19.01 25.97 11.70
C LEU A 368 -20.34 26.42 12.30
N THR A 369 -21.21 27.02 11.47
CA THR A 369 -22.58 27.35 11.84
C THR A 369 -23.51 26.24 11.40
N THR A 370 -24.24 25.67 12.34
CA THR A 370 -25.26 24.65 12.09
C THR A 370 -26.61 25.23 12.46
N VAL A 371 -27.56 25.17 11.54
CA VAL A 371 -28.93 25.61 11.72
C VAL A 371 -29.85 24.41 11.57
N ASP A 372 -30.69 24.20 12.60
CA ASP A 372 -31.79 23.24 12.57
C ASP A 372 -33.10 23.98 12.40
N VAL A 373 -33.89 23.57 11.41
CA VAL A 373 -35.25 24.09 11.16
C VAL A 373 -36.24 23.00 11.53
N GLY A 374 -37.21 23.35 12.36
CA GLY A 374 -38.30 22.48 12.80
C GLY A 374 -39.58 22.69 11.99
N VAL A 375 -40.29 21.61 11.71
CA VAL A 375 -41.65 21.60 11.15
C VAL A 375 -42.42 20.49 11.85
N ASP A 376 -43.57 20.81 12.46
CA ASP A 376 -44.50 19.81 12.98
C ASP A 376 -45.43 19.40 11.83
N GLY A 377 -45.34 18.15 11.41
CA GLY A 377 -46.15 17.63 10.30
C GLY A 377 -47.61 17.45 10.63
N SER A 378 -48.46 17.46 9.61
CA SER A 378 -49.90 17.18 9.77
C SER A 378 -50.18 15.74 10.21
N ASP A 379 -49.21 14.88 10.20
CA ASP A 379 -49.21 13.49 10.67
C ASP A 379 -48.82 13.35 12.16
N GLY A 380 -48.51 14.47 12.81
CA GLY A 380 -48.06 14.51 14.22
C GLY A 380 -46.59 14.21 14.43
N ASN A 381 -45.80 14.06 13.37
CA ASN A 381 -44.36 13.88 13.48
C ASN A 381 -43.60 15.21 13.43
N GLY A 382 -42.55 15.32 14.24
CA GLY A 382 -41.62 16.46 14.20
C GLY A 382 -40.50 16.21 13.17
N TYR A 383 -40.38 17.10 12.20
CA TYR A 383 -39.36 17.04 11.15
C TYR A 383 -38.26 18.06 11.43
N THR A 384 -37.02 17.61 11.47
CA THR A 384 -35.86 18.48 11.65
C THR A 384 -35.05 18.51 10.35
N PHE A 385 -34.91 19.69 9.79
CA PHE A 385 -34.01 19.95 8.65
C PHE A 385 -32.74 20.57 9.15
N ARG A 386 -31.59 20.18 8.59
CA ARG A 386 -30.29 20.71 8.98
C ARG A 386 -29.54 21.26 7.78
N THR A 387 -28.93 22.40 8.00
CA THR A 387 -27.93 22.95 7.10
C THR A 387 -26.69 23.40 7.89
N THR A 388 -25.51 23.38 7.22
CA THR A 388 -24.25 23.79 7.85
C THR A 388 -23.45 24.64 6.90
N ALA A 389 -22.91 25.74 7.40
CA ALA A 389 -21.95 26.55 6.65
C ALA A 389 -20.63 26.66 7.41
N THR A 390 -19.55 26.74 6.66
CA THR A 390 -18.19 26.86 7.19
C THR A 390 -17.59 28.19 6.74
N VAL A 391 -17.22 29.04 7.69
CA VAL A 391 -16.55 30.31 7.42
C VAL A 391 -15.09 30.19 7.84
N PRO A 392 -14.12 30.37 6.94
CA PRO A 392 -12.71 30.47 7.31
C PRO A 392 -12.46 31.70 8.20
N VAL A 393 -11.87 31.50 9.37
CA VAL A 393 -11.46 32.56 10.30
C VAL A 393 -9.96 32.83 10.15
N PHE A 394 -9.18 31.75 10.10
CA PHE A 394 -7.74 31.82 9.91
C PHE A 394 -7.30 30.66 9.00
N PRO A 395 -6.57 30.95 7.90
CA PRO A 395 -6.23 29.91 6.93
C PRO A 395 -5.22 28.89 7.47
N GLY A 396 -4.32 29.28 8.41
CA GLY A 396 -3.33 28.38 8.97
C GLY A 396 -2.55 27.63 7.88
N HIS A 397 -2.35 26.33 8.07
CA HIS A 397 -1.62 25.47 7.12
C HIS A 397 -2.22 25.42 5.71
N SER A 398 -3.52 25.75 5.53
CA SER A 398 -4.14 25.75 4.19
C SER A 398 -3.60 26.86 3.29
N LYS A 399 -2.93 27.86 3.86
CA LYS A 399 -2.29 28.97 3.12
C LYS A 399 -1.28 28.48 2.07
N VAL A 400 -0.60 27.34 2.35
CA VAL A 400 0.36 26.72 1.42
C VAL A 400 -0.29 26.20 0.13
N TYR A 401 -1.63 25.99 0.14
CA TYR A 401 -2.40 25.43 -0.97
C TYR A 401 -3.34 26.44 -1.65
N GLU A 402 -3.27 27.73 -1.31
CA GLU A 402 -4.25 28.75 -1.78
C GLU A 402 -4.30 28.94 -3.29
N ASP A 403 -3.24 28.60 -4.03
CA ASP A 403 -3.24 28.66 -5.50
C ASP A 403 -4.28 27.73 -6.16
N VAL A 404 -4.91 26.81 -5.39
CA VAL A 404 -5.79 25.74 -5.87
C VAL A 404 -7.27 25.98 -5.53
N ALA A 405 -7.62 26.90 -4.63
CA ALA A 405 -8.97 26.99 -4.08
C ALA A 405 -9.68 28.32 -4.42
N LYS A 406 -10.42 28.34 -5.54
CA LYS A 406 -11.48 29.35 -5.77
C LYS A 406 -12.79 28.81 -5.19
N ARG A 407 -13.17 29.25 -3.98
CA ARG A 407 -14.49 28.99 -3.38
C ARG A 407 -15.24 30.30 -3.27
N LYS A 408 -16.08 30.64 -4.26
CA LYS A 408 -16.90 31.86 -4.26
C LYS A 408 -18.30 31.70 -3.67
N ASP A 409 -18.87 30.50 -3.67
CA ASP A 409 -20.31 30.31 -3.31
C ASP A 409 -20.57 30.03 -1.82
N GLU A 410 -19.59 29.57 -1.06
CA GLU A 410 -19.75 29.22 0.36
C GLU A 410 -19.92 30.44 1.30
N THR A 411 -19.53 31.63 0.85
CA THR A 411 -19.56 32.84 1.69
C THR A 411 -20.95 33.47 1.81
N GLN A 412 -21.80 33.38 0.79
CA GLN A 412 -23.14 34.00 0.79
C GLN A 412 -24.10 33.18 1.66
N GLU A 413 -24.14 31.87 1.50
CA GLU A 413 -24.94 30.97 2.34
C GLU A 413 -24.53 31.06 3.81
N ALA A 414 -23.24 31.15 4.09
CA ALA A 414 -22.73 31.32 5.45
C ALA A 414 -23.17 32.65 6.11
N ALA A 415 -23.27 33.71 5.33
CA ALA A 415 -23.77 35.01 5.85
C ALA A 415 -25.25 34.92 6.21
N VAL A 416 -26.07 34.27 5.38
CA VAL A 416 -27.51 34.05 5.67
C VAL A 416 -27.68 33.23 6.94
N LEU A 417 -26.98 32.08 7.05
CA LEU A 417 -27.09 31.21 8.22
C LEU A 417 -26.59 31.88 9.51
N GLY A 418 -25.59 32.75 9.41
CA GLY A 418 -25.07 33.50 10.56
C GLY A 418 -25.97 34.62 11.05
N SER A 419 -26.96 35.07 10.26
CA SER A 419 -27.94 36.09 10.64
C SER A 419 -29.15 35.52 11.37
N LEU A 420 -29.43 34.20 11.23
CA LEU A 420 -30.58 33.52 11.80
C LEU A 420 -30.51 33.40 13.33
N ARG A 421 -31.67 33.43 13.97
CA ARG A 421 -31.85 33.24 15.43
C ARG A 421 -32.88 32.16 15.68
N GLU A 422 -32.85 31.58 16.87
CA GLU A 422 -33.87 30.63 17.32
C GLU A 422 -35.27 31.28 17.29
N ARG A 423 -36.23 30.53 16.79
CA ARG A 423 -37.63 30.90 16.57
C ARG A 423 -37.87 31.87 15.41
N ASP A 424 -36.85 32.23 14.61
CA ASP A 424 -37.10 33.01 13.39
C ASP A 424 -38.10 32.25 12.51
N PRO A 425 -39.20 32.89 12.08
CA PRO A 425 -40.14 32.26 11.17
C PRO A 425 -39.52 32.13 9.76
N LEU A 426 -39.85 31.06 9.09
CA LEU A 426 -39.36 30.77 7.75
C LEU A 426 -40.52 30.42 6.82
N GLU A 427 -40.37 30.72 5.56
CA GLU A 427 -41.29 30.30 4.50
C GLU A 427 -40.72 29.09 3.76
N LEU A 428 -41.51 28.00 3.60
CA LEU A 428 -41.18 26.89 2.75
C LEU A 428 -41.44 27.28 1.30
N ARG A 429 -40.38 27.40 0.47
CA ARG A 429 -40.47 27.81 -0.93
C ARG A 429 -40.52 26.66 -1.90
N LYS A 430 -39.61 25.73 -1.74
CA LYS A 430 -39.45 24.61 -2.66
C LYS A 430 -39.11 23.36 -1.88
N PHE A 431 -39.73 22.27 -2.27
CA PHE A 431 -39.41 20.94 -1.77
C PHE A 431 -38.76 20.13 -2.88
N ASP A 432 -37.52 19.69 -2.68
CA ASP A 432 -36.80 18.83 -3.60
C ASP A 432 -36.70 17.41 -3.01
N LYS A 433 -37.04 16.42 -3.80
CA LYS A 433 -36.87 15.01 -3.46
C LYS A 433 -35.95 14.36 -4.49
N GLU A 434 -35.03 13.56 -4.04
CA GLU A 434 -34.08 12.84 -4.89
C GLU A 434 -34.13 11.36 -4.54
N GLN A 435 -34.49 10.54 -5.54
CA GLN A 435 -34.37 9.08 -5.44
C GLN A 435 -32.90 8.70 -5.57
N LYS A 436 -32.41 7.91 -4.63
CA LYS A 436 -31.05 7.38 -4.62
C LYS A 436 -31.06 5.88 -4.38
N PHE A 437 -30.01 5.25 -4.79
CA PHE A 437 -29.73 3.86 -4.49
C PHE A 437 -28.40 3.78 -3.75
N THR A 438 -28.30 2.85 -2.81
CA THR A 438 -27.01 2.54 -2.20
C THR A 438 -26.05 2.06 -3.29
N GLU A 439 -24.77 2.41 -3.16
CA GLU A 439 -23.74 2.04 -4.12
C GLU A 439 -22.87 0.92 -3.57
N PRO A 440 -22.35 0.03 -4.43
CA PRO A 440 -21.41 -0.98 -4.00
C PRO A 440 -20.10 -0.33 -3.50
N PRO A 441 -19.28 -1.06 -2.73
CA PRO A 441 -17.97 -0.55 -2.37
C PRO A 441 -17.17 -0.22 -3.63
N PRO A 442 -16.43 0.89 -3.69
CA PRO A 442 -15.68 1.27 -4.88
C PRO A 442 -14.54 0.29 -5.15
N ARG A 443 -14.27 0.03 -6.43
CA ARG A 443 -13.07 -0.70 -6.85
C ARG A 443 -11.82 -0.01 -6.34
N TYR A 444 -10.80 -0.79 -6.01
CA TYR A 444 -9.52 -0.24 -5.61
C TYR A 444 -8.87 0.57 -6.75
N THR A 445 -8.22 1.66 -6.36
CA THR A 445 -7.15 2.31 -7.12
C THR A 445 -5.81 1.86 -6.55
N GLU A 446 -4.68 2.18 -7.19
CA GLU A 446 -3.37 1.92 -6.56
C GLU A 446 -3.28 2.57 -5.18
N ALA A 447 -3.76 3.82 -5.03
CA ALA A 447 -3.78 4.53 -3.75
C ALA A 447 -4.59 3.79 -2.66
N SER A 448 -5.81 3.38 -2.97
CA SER A 448 -6.66 2.72 -1.98
C SER A 448 -6.21 1.29 -1.69
N LEU A 449 -5.59 0.58 -2.65
CA LEU A 449 -5.01 -0.73 -2.39
C LEU A 449 -3.76 -0.64 -1.52
N ILE A 450 -2.88 0.35 -1.74
CA ILE A 450 -1.72 0.61 -0.86
C ILE A 450 -2.19 0.88 0.57
N LYS A 451 -3.23 1.71 0.73
CA LYS A 451 -3.81 1.99 2.03
C LYS A 451 -4.32 0.71 2.71
N GLU A 452 -5.06 -0.11 1.97
CA GLU A 452 -5.61 -1.38 2.47
C GLU A 452 -4.49 -2.36 2.86
N LEU A 453 -3.44 -2.48 2.03
CA LEU A 453 -2.26 -3.31 2.33
C LEU A 453 -1.58 -2.84 3.63
N GLU A 454 -1.35 -1.52 3.77
CA GLU A 454 -0.75 -0.94 4.96
C GLU A 454 -1.60 -1.16 6.23
N GLU A 455 -2.92 -0.97 6.14
CA GLU A 455 -3.86 -1.16 7.25
C GLU A 455 -3.93 -2.62 7.70
N ASN A 456 -3.75 -3.57 6.78
CA ASN A 456 -3.68 -5.00 7.08
C ASN A 456 -2.26 -5.48 7.42
N GLY A 457 -1.24 -4.61 7.46
CA GLY A 457 0.14 -4.98 7.77
C GLY A 457 0.86 -5.78 6.67
N ILE A 458 0.34 -5.76 5.43
CA ILE A 458 0.86 -6.48 4.28
C ILE A 458 1.81 -5.60 3.48
N GLY A 459 3.03 -6.08 3.26
CA GLY A 459 4.09 -5.33 2.59
C GLY A 459 4.74 -4.28 3.50
N ARG A 460 5.76 -3.62 2.96
CA ARG A 460 6.57 -2.59 3.65
C ARG A 460 6.91 -1.49 2.65
N PRO A 461 7.46 -0.36 3.08
CA PRO A 461 7.85 0.75 2.20
C PRO A 461 8.62 0.33 0.94
N SER A 462 9.48 -0.66 1.05
CA SER A 462 10.27 -1.19 -0.07
C SER A 462 9.46 -2.03 -1.07
N THR A 463 8.25 -2.51 -0.72
CA THR A 463 7.55 -3.54 -1.50
C THR A 463 6.22 -3.11 -2.11
N TYR A 464 5.55 -2.06 -1.62
CA TYR A 464 4.23 -1.65 -2.14
C TYR A 464 4.21 -1.48 -3.67
N ALA A 465 5.16 -0.73 -4.22
CA ALA A 465 5.25 -0.51 -5.66
C ALA A 465 5.49 -1.82 -6.44
N THR A 466 6.32 -2.72 -5.91
CA THR A 466 6.62 -4.01 -6.53
C THR A 466 5.42 -4.95 -6.50
N ILE A 467 4.66 -4.98 -5.40
CA ILE A 467 3.42 -5.78 -5.28
C ILE A 467 2.42 -5.38 -6.37
N LEU A 468 2.10 -4.08 -6.44
CA LEU A 468 1.16 -3.54 -7.43
C LEU A 468 1.61 -3.79 -8.87
N ARG A 469 2.90 -3.60 -9.15
CA ARG A 469 3.46 -3.88 -10.46
C ARG A 469 3.38 -5.37 -10.78
N THR A 470 3.72 -6.26 -9.85
CA THR A 470 3.73 -7.71 -10.08
C THR A 470 2.35 -8.25 -10.44
N ILE A 471 1.29 -7.87 -9.73
CA ILE A 471 -0.07 -8.35 -10.03
C ILE A 471 -0.57 -7.85 -11.39
N GLN A 472 -0.08 -6.69 -11.86
CA GLN A 472 -0.40 -6.15 -13.20
C GLN A 472 0.47 -6.80 -14.29
N ASP A 473 1.79 -6.91 -14.10
CA ASP A 473 2.73 -7.53 -15.05
C ASP A 473 2.40 -9.02 -15.29
N ARG A 474 1.79 -9.70 -14.32
CA ARG A 474 1.30 -11.08 -14.43
C ARG A 474 -0.10 -11.18 -15.04
N ASN A 475 -0.69 -10.08 -15.45
CA ASN A 475 -2.05 -10.01 -15.97
C ASN A 475 -3.12 -10.57 -15.01
N TYR A 476 -2.86 -10.57 -13.70
CA TYR A 476 -3.88 -10.96 -12.71
C TYR A 476 -4.88 -9.85 -12.45
N VAL A 477 -4.42 -8.60 -12.61
CA VAL A 477 -5.20 -7.40 -12.40
C VAL A 477 -4.97 -6.44 -13.56
N ASN A 478 -6.06 -5.98 -14.18
CA ASN A 478 -6.06 -4.94 -15.20
C ASN A 478 -6.28 -3.57 -14.57
N ARG A 479 -5.77 -2.53 -15.21
CA ARG A 479 -6.01 -1.14 -14.80
C ARG A 479 -6.87 -0.45 -15.85
N GLU A 480 -8.12 -0.10 -15.47
CA GLU A 480 -9.07 0.59 -16.33
C GLU A 480 -9.53 1.88 -15.64
N GLN A 481 -9.35 3.02 -16.30
CA GLN A 481 -9.68 4.35 -15.76
C GLN A 481 -9.15 4.58 -14.32
N GLY A 482 -7.95 4.04 -14.03
CA GLY A 482 -7.33 4.14 -12.70
C GLY A 482 -7.84 3.14 -11.66
N LYS A 483 -8.83 2.30 -12.00
CA LYS A 483 -9.36 1.24 -11.14
C LYS A 483 -8.66 -0.09 -11.43
N LEU A 484 -8.48 -0.88 -10.39
CA LEU A 484 -7.90 -2.22 -10.46
C LEU A 484 -9.03 -3.25 -10.53
N ILE A 485 -9.03 -4.04 -11.60
CA ILE A 485 -10.07 -5.03 -11.89
C ILE A 485 -9.38 -6.38 -12.07
N PRO A 486 -9.79 -7.44 -11.36
CA PRO A 486 -9.19 -8.76 -11.54
C PRO A 486 -9.55 -9.31 -12.92
N SER A 487 -8.60 -9.95 -13.58
CA SER A 487 -8.81 -10.69 -14.81
C SER A 487 -9.40 -12.08 -14.52
N GLU A 488 -9.88 -12.80 -15.56
CA GLU A 488 -10.29 -14.20 -15.42
C GLU A 488 -9.14 -15.07 -14.88
N LEU A 489 -7.90 -14.82 -15.33
CA LEU A 489 -6.72 -15.48 -14.82
C LEU A 489 -6.50 -15.14 -13.34
N GLY A 490 -6.70 -13.87 -12.95
CA GLY A 490 -6.60 -13.42 -11.56
C GLY A 490 -7.61 -14.12 -10.64
N PHE A 491 -8.87 -14.25 -11.07
CA PHE A 491 -9.87 -15.04 -10.34
C PHE A 491 -9.44 -16.50 -10.19
N SER A 492 -9.05 -17.14 -11.30
CA SER A 492 -8.66 -18.56 -11.30
C SER A 492 -7.46 -18.83 -10.40
N VAL A 493 -6.44 -17.97 -10.45
CA VAL A 493 -5.25 -18.08 -9.58
C VAL A 493 -5.62 -17.88 -8.11
N ASN A 494 -6.41 -16.85 -7.81
CA ASN A 494 -6.85 -16.58 -6.44
C ASN A 494 -7.65 -17.75 -5.87
N ASP A 495 -8.61 -18.26 -6.62
CA ASP A 495 -9.50 -19.32 -6.16
C ASP A 495 -8.74 -20.60 -5.88
N PHE A 496 -7.85 -20.98 -6.78
CA PHE A 496 -6.98 -22.12 -6.58
C PHE A 496 -6.13 -21.98 -5.29
N LEU A 497 -5.50 -20.81 -5.10
CA LEU A 497 -4.63 -20.59 -3.96
C LEU A 497 -5.40 -20.56 -2.62
N VAL A 498 -6.56 -19.92 -2.60
CA VAL A 498 -7.41 -19.84 -1.40
C VAL A 498 -8.05 -21.19 -1.06
N GLU A 499 -8.43 -21.98 -2.06
CA GLU A 499 -9.01 -23.30 -1.87
C GLU A 499 -7.96 -24.33 -1.39
N ARG A 500 -6.77 -24.34 -2.04
CA ARG A 500 -5.76 -25.39 -1.83
C ARG A 500 -4.74 -25.05 -0.75
N LEU A 501 -4.51 -23.79 -0.47
CA LEU A 501 -3.52 -23.29 0.49
C LEU A 501 -4.12 -22.17 1.35
N PRO A 502 -5.31 -22.37 1.96
CA PRO A 502 -6.05 -21.31 2.65
C PRO A 502 -5.23 -20.63 3.75
N ALA A 503 -4.45 -21.40 4.51
CA ALA A 503 -3.63 -20.88 5.60
C ALA A 503 -2.46 -20.01 5.09
N LEU A 504 -1.81 -20.39 3.99
CA LEU A 504 -0.67 -19.67 3.44
C LEU A 504 -1.06 -18.30 2.86
N PHE A 505 -2.24 -18.21 2.22
CA PHE A 505 -2.73 -17.00 1.57
C PHE A 505 -3.80 -16.28 2.41
N ASP A 506 -3.88 -16.61 3.69
CA ASP A 506 -4.61 -15.80 4.66
C ASP A 506 -3.94 -14.44 4.87
N ILE A 507 -4.77 -13.39 4.92
CA ILE A 507 -4.30 -12.00 5.08
C ILE A 507 -3.59 -11.82 6.41
N GLY A 508 -4.16 -12.37 7.49
CA GLY A 508 -3.59 -12.31 8.85
C GLY A 508 -2.27 -13.08 8.94
N PHE A 509 -2.18 -14.26 8.32
CA PHE A 509 -0.93 -15.02 8.25
C PHE A 509 0.17 -14.25 7.50
N THR A 510 -0.17 -13.62 6.37
CA THR A 510 0.79 -12.79 5.62
C THR A 510 1.29 -11.61 6.47
N ALA A 511 0.39 -10.94 7.18
CA ALA A 511 0.74 -9.84 8.09
C ALA A 511 1.63 -10.33 9.26
N GLN A 512 1.34 -11.50 9.83
CA GLN A 512 2.14 -12.10 10.88
C GLN A 512 3.58 -12.39 10.41
N MET A 513 3.75 -12.94 9.19
CA MET A 513 5.08 -13.17 8.61
C MET A 513 5.86 -11.86 8.39
N GLU A 514 5.20 -10.77 7.97
CA GLU A 514 5.85 -9.46 7.85
C GLU A 514 6.31 -8.94 9.22
N LYS A 515 5.51 -9.16 10.27
CA LYS A 515 5.87 -8.79 11.64
C LYS A 515 7.05 -9.61 12.18
N GLU A 516 7.08 -10.91 11.91
CA GLU A 516 8.20 -11.77 12.33
C GLU A 516 9.51 -11.37 11.63
N LEU A 517 9.45 -10.92 10.36
CA LEU A 517 10.61 -10.35 9.67
C LEU A 517 11.09 -9.04 10.32
N ASP A 518 10.19 -8.20 10.84
CA ASP A 518 10.58 -7.01 11.59
C ASP A 518 11.18 -7.37 12.97
N GLU A 519 10.67 -8.42 13.63
CA GLU A 519 11.23 -8.95 14.89
C GLU A 519 12.64 -9.52 14.72
N ILE A 520 12.98 -10.09 13.53
CA ILE A 520 14.37 -10.47 13.20
C ILE A 520 15.24 -9.23 13.08
N GLU A 521 14.76 -8.19 12.39
CA GLU A 521 15.47 -6.92 12.23
C GLU A 521 15.80 -6.26 13.58
N GLU A 522 14.90 -6.37 14.54
CA GLU A 522 15.07 -5.90 15.91
C GLU A 522 15.94 -6.83 16.78
N GLY A 523 16.39 -7.97 16.25
CA GLY A 523 17.18 -8.97 16.97
C GLY A 523 16.42 -9.77 18.03
N LYS A 524 15.08 -9.77 17.98
CA LYS A 524 14.22 -10.49 18.94
C LYS A 524 14.06 -11.97 18.60
N VAL A 525 14.16 -12.32 17.33
CA VAL A 525 13.97 -13.68 16.80
C VAL A 525 15.11 -14.03 15.85
N GLY A 526 15.63 -15.26 15.95
CA GLY A 526 16.61 -15.79 15.00
C GLY A 526 15.93 -16.17 13.68
N TRP A 527 16.51 -15.77 12.53
CA TRP A 527 15.91 -16.01 11.23
C TRP A 527 15.78 -17.51 10.87
N THR A 528 16.74 -18.34 11.29
CA THR A 528 16.69 -19.79 11.07
C THR A 528 15.54 -20.44 11.82
N GLN A 529 15.30 -20.02 13.09
CA GLN A 529 14.18 -20.51 13.89
C GLN A 529 12.84 -20.15 13.23
N MET A 530 12.69 -18.90 12.79
CA MET A 530 11.48 -18.45 12.07
C MET A 530 11.25 -19.29 10.80
N MET A 531 12.30 -19.60 10.05
CA MET A 531 12.21 -20.42 8.85
C MET A 531 11.84 -21.88 9.15
N GLU A 532 12.37 -22.47 10.22
CA GLU A 532 12.02 -23.82 10.69
C GLU A 532 10.55 -23.88 11.11
N ASP A 533 10.08 -22.91 11.89
CA ASP A 533 8.69 -22.82 12.34
C ASP A 533 7.72 -22.62 11.15
N PHE A 534 8.09 -21.80 10.19
CA PHE A 534 7.33 -21.63 8.95
C PHE A 534 7.29 -22.92 8.13
N TYR A 535 8.46 -23.52 7.84
CA TYR A 535 8.57 -24.64 6.94
C TYR A 535 7.90 -25.91 7.48
N SER A 536 7.92 -26.11 8.81
CA SER A 536 7.21 -27.20 9.48
C SER A 536 5.70 -27.21 9.19
N LYS A 537 5.09 -26.05 8.99
CA LYS A 537 3.67 -25.88 8.62
C LYS A 537 3.48 -25.88 7.10
N PHE A 538 4.39 -25.24 6.38
CA PHE A 538 4.29 -25.03 4.95
C PHE A 538 4.45 -26.32 4.13
N ALA A 539 5.40 -27.18 4.50
CA ALA A 539 5.66 -28.42 3.74
C ALA A 539 4.43 -29.36 3.71
N PRO A 540 3.73 -29.63 4.84
CA PRO A 540 2.46 -30.37 4.82
C PRO A 540 1.39 -29.70 3.94
N TRP A 541 1.22 -28.37 4.01
CA TRP A 541 0.21 -27.68 3.20
C TRP A 541 0.45 -27.84 1.70
N VAL A 542 1.71 -27.76 1.27
CA VAL A 542 2.07 -27.95 -0.15
C VAL A 542 1.85 -29.41 -0.56
N GLU A 543 2.17 -30.37 0.29
CA GLU A 543 1.95 -31.78 0.00
C GLU A 543 0.46 -32.11 -0.09
N ASP A 544 -0.35 -31.59 0.81
CA ASP A 544 -1.81 -31.72 0.75
C ASP A 544 -2.38 -31.09 -0.53
N ALA A 545 -1.89 -29.90 -0.91
CA ALA A 545 -2.31 -29.22 -2.15
C ALA A 545 -1.92 -30.00 -3.42
N LYS A 546 -0.80 -30.72 -3.41
CA LYS A 546 -0.41 -31.64 -4.51
C LYS A 546 -1.32 -32.85 -4.61
N ASN A 547 -1.73 -33.38 -3.47
CA ASN A 547 -2.46 -34.64 -3.36
C ASN A 547 -3.98 -34.46 -3.32
N SER A 548 -4.47 -33.23 -3.16
CA SER A 548 -5.91 -32.92 -2.98
C SER A 548 -6.82 -33.36 -4.13
N ASP A 549 -6.26 -33.66 -5.31
CA ASP A 549 -6.99 -34.25 -6.44
C ASP A 549 -6.55 -35.71 -6.70
N ALA A 550 -5.78 -36.30 -5.80
CA ALA A 550 -5.50 -37.74 -5.90
C ALA A 550 -6.83 -38.50 -5.72
N PRO A 551 -7.11 -39.49 -6.55
CA PRO A 551 -8.30 -40.28 -6.39
C PRO A 551 -8.28 -40.97 -5.02
N PRO A 552 -9.44 -41.24 -4.43
CA PRO A 552 -9.52 -42.09 -3.26
C PRO A 552 -8.67 -43.36 -3.47
N ALA A 553 -7.95 -43.79 -2.45
CA ALA A 553 -7.08 -44.97 -2.56
C ALA A 553 -7.86 -46.20 -3.08
N ALA A 554 -9.13 -46.35 -2.69
CA ALA A 554 -10.01 -47.40 -3.17
C ALA A 554 -10.27 -47.36 -4.69
N ASP A 555 -10.41 -46.16 -5.27
CA ASP A 555 -10.63 -45.99 -6.72
C ASP A 555 -9.34 -46.26 -7.51
N ALA A 556 -8.21 -45.85 -6.97
CA ALA A 556 -6.90 -46.14 -7.54
C ALA A 556 -6.58 -47.63 -7.49
N GLU A 557 -6.86 -48.29 -6.37
CA GLU A 557 -6.72 -49.75 -6.22
C GLU A 557 -7.61 -50.53 -7.18
N ALA A 558 -8.89 -50.13 -7.32
CA ALA A 558 -9.82 -50.75 -8.22
C ALA A 558 -9.36 -50.63 -9.69
N LEU A 559 -8.87 -49.42 -10.11
CA LEU A 559 -8.33 -49.20 -11.46
C LEU A 559 -7.07 -50.04 -11.70
N LEU A 560 -6.13 -50.06 -10.75
CA LEU A 560 -4.90 -50.85 -10.88
C LEU A 560 -5.19 -52.34 -10.98
N LYS A 561 -6.12 -52.89 -10.20
CA LYS A 561 -6.60 -54.29 -10.31
C LYS A 561 -7.24 -54.59 -11.67
N LEU A 562 -8.00 -53.66 -12.22
CA LEU A 562 -8.63 -53.81 -13.51
C LEU A 562 -7.60 -53.88 -14.63
N LEU A 563 -6.54 -53.07 -14.55
CA LEU A 563 -5.43 -52.99 -15.51
C LEU A 563 -4.43 -54.15 -15.40
N GLU A 564 -4.45 -54.95 -14.32
CA GLU A 564 -3.64 -56.18 -14.20
C GLU A 564 -3.93 -57.22 -15.29
N ASN A 565 -5.14 -57.23 -15.78
CA ASN A 565 -5.61 -58.16 -16.82
C ASN A 565 -5.51 -57.58 -18.23
N VAL A 566 -4.97 -56.36 -18.40
CA VAL A 566 -4.83 -55.71 -19.69
C VAL A 566 -3.49 -56.09 -20.34
N THR A 567 -3.54 -56.48 -21.61
CA THR A 567 -2.33 -56.70 -22.41
C THR A 567 -1.92 -55.38 -23.01
N PHE A 568 -0.81 -54.81 -22.53
CA PHE A 568 -0.29 -53.55 -23.06
C PHE A 568 0.37 -53.76 -24.42
N GLU A 569 0.27 -52.74 -25.28
CA GLU A 569 0.94 -52.76 -26.58
C GLU A 569 2.46 -52.70 -26.43
N ALA A 570 3.20 -53.12 -27.48
CA ALA A 570 4.64 -53.03 -27.49
C ALA A 570 5.12 -51.59 -27.43
N PRO A 571 6.29 -51.28 -26.81
CA PRO A 571 6.78 -49.95 -26.67
C PRO A 571 6.78 -49.12 -27.96
N GLY A 572 6.10 -47.99 -27.98
CA GLY A 572 5.95 -47.08 -29.12
C GLY A 572 6.95 -45.90 -29.08
N LYS A 573 7.18 -45.25 -30.22
CA LYS A 573 7.98 -44.01 -30.33
C LYS A 573 7.14 -42.85 -30.84
N VAL A 574 7.17 -41.73 -30.11
CA VAL A 574 6.60 -40.46 -30.56
C VAL A 574 7.76 -39.42 -30.55
N GLY A 575 8.24 -39.08 -31.71
CA GLY A 575 9.43 -38.24 -31.88
C GLY A 575 10.70 -38.88 -31.31
N ARG A 576 11.35 -38.24 -30.34
CA ARG A 576 12.56 -38.73 -29.65
C ARG A 576 12.28 -39.53 -28.38
N ARG A 577 11.04 -39.67 -27.98
CA ARG A 577 10.63 -40.35 -26.72
C ARG A 577 10.05 -41.70 -27.00
N THR A 578 10.43 -42.71 -26.20
CA THR A 578 9.87 -44.05 -26.21
C THR A 578 8.84 -44.13 -25.08
N TYR A 579 7.62 -44.57 -25.38
CA TYR A 579 6.56 -44.80 -24.44
C TYR A 579 6.37 -46.32 -24.25
N ASP A 580 6.30 -46.74 -23.03
CA ASP A 580 6.08 -48.14 -22.62
C ASP A 580 5.05 -48.14 -21.51
N ASP A 581 3.78 -48.30 -21.89
CA ASP A 581 2.65 -48.23 -20.98
C ASP A 581 2.66 -49.38 -19.96
N GLY A 582 3.13 -50.57 -20.36
CA GLY A 582 3.29 -51.69 -19.47
C GLY A 582 4.37 -51.44 -18.39
N LYS A 583 5.47 -50.76 -18.74
CA LYS A 583 6.51 -50.38 -17.78
C LYS A 583 6.00 -49.30 -16.84
N PHE A 584 5.26 -48.34 -17.38
CA PHE A 584 4.65 -47.27 -16.59
C PHE A 584 3.65 -47.82 -15.60
N PHE A 585 2.76 -48.68 -16.03
CA PHE A 585 1.79 -49.36 -15.14
C PHE A 585 2.47 -50.12 -14.01
N ARG A 586 3.48 -50.97 -14.32
CA ARG A 586 4.21 -51.73 -13.30
C ARG A 586 4.87 -50.84 -12.25
N SER A 587 5.51 -49.77 -12.70
CA SER A 587 6.15 -48.80 -11.81
C SER A 587 5.16 -48.07 -10.90
N LEU A 588 3.96 -47.72 -11.43
CA LEU A 588 2.92 -47.09 -10.62
C LEU A 588 2.28 -48.06 -9.61
N LYS A 589 2.10 -49.32 -10.01
CA LYS A 589 1.57 -50.34 -9.11
C LYS A 589 2.54 -50.61 -7.96
N GLU A 590 3.82 -50.80 -8.24
CA GLU A 590 4.87 -50.97 -7.23
C GLU A 590 4.87 -49.80 -6.22
N LYS A 591 4.79 -48.58 -6.72
CA LYS A 591 4.68 -47.41 -5.87
C LYS A 591 3.38 -47.33 -5.06
N PHE A 592 2.26 -47.76 -5.64
CA PHE A 592 0.98 -47.80 -4.92
C PHE A 592 0.96 -48.85 -3.83
N ASP A 593 1.60 -50.01 -4.08
CA ASP A 593 1.73 -51.07 -3.10
C ASP A 593 2.63 -50.68 -1.90
N GLU A 594 3.60 -49.73 -2.14
CA GLU A 594 4.45 -49.17 -1.08
C GLU A 594 3.74 -48.04 -0.29
N ASP A 595 3.15 -47.06 -0.98
CA ASP A 595 2.68 -45.81 -0.39
C ASP A 595 1.16 -45.67 -0.28
N ALA A 596 0.37 -46.62 -0.86
CA ALA A 596 -1.08 -46.60 -1.04
C ALA A 596 -1.61 -45.29 -1.71
N LYS A 597 -0.77 -44.63 -2.51
CA LYS A 597 -1.08 -43.31 -3.16
C LYS A 597 -0.57 -43.26 -4.59
N ILE A 598 -1.40 -42.70 -5.47
CA ILE A 598 -0.99 -42.18 -6.79
C ILE A 598 -1.52 -40.76 -6.99
N THR A 599 -0.82 -39.96 -7.77
CA THR A 599 -1.25 -38.59 -8.05
C THR A 599 -2.42 -38.57 -9.06
N ALA A 600 -3.25 -37.53 -9.06
CA ALA A 600 -4.33 -37.35 -10.04
C ALA A 600 -3.85 -37.48 -11.49
N LYS A 601 -2.66 -36.95 -11.81
CA LYS A 601 -2.07 -37.06 -13.15
C LYS A 601 -1.69 -38.50 -13.51
N GLN A 602 -1.18 -39.26 -12.55
CA GLN A 602 -0.87 -40.67 -12.73
C GLN A 602 -2.14 -41.50 -12.90
N PHE A 603 -3.18 -41.18 -12.11
CA PHE A 603 -4.50 -41.82 -12.23
C PHE A 603 -5.15 -41.54 -13.60
N GLN A 604 -5.12 -40.29 -14.04
CA GLN A 604 -5.61 -39.93 -15.36
C GLN A 604 -4.83 -40.59 -16.50
N ALA A 605 -3.49 -40.73 -16.35
CA ALA A 605 -2.67 -41.41 -17.33
C ALA A 605 -2.95 -42.93 -17.38
N LEU A 606 -3.55 -43.52 -16.33
CA LEU A 606 -4.01 -44.92 -16.33
C LEU A 606 -5.38 -45.09 -17.01
N LEU A 607 -6.16 -44.03 -17.17
CA LEU A 607 -7.48 -44.04 -17.82
C LEU A 607 -7.42 -43.89 -19.34
N ILE A 608 -6.28 -43.47 -19.89
CA ILE A 608 -6.03 -43.32 -21.33
C ILE A 608 -5.46 -44.59 -21.90
#